data_c060b0e62d40f47d7b2ccdb3c99e6f52
#
_entry.id   c060b0e62d40f47d7b2ccdb3c99e6f52
#
_cell.length_a   1.000
_cell.length_b   1.000
_cell.length_c   1.000
_cell.angle_alpha   90.00
_cell.angle_beta   90.00
_cell.angle_gamma   90.00
#
_symmetry.space_group_name_H-M   'P 1'
#
loop_
_entity.id
_entity.type
_entity.pdbx_description
1 polymer ?
#
loop_
_entity_poly.entity_id
_entity_poly.type
_entity_poly.pdbx_seq_one_letter_code
_entity_poly.pdbx_strand_id
1 'polypeptide(L)'
;MESIRISIIQTDIVWENKQENLRLLHEKLQSLRGITEMVVLPEMFSTGFSMQSKMLAEPNSGATITTLKQWAAQFQLAICGSYIATENDQFYNRAFFLTPEGEEFYYDKRHLFRMGREAEHFSAGDKRLIIPYRGWNICLLVCYDLRFPVWSRNVNNEYDLLIYVAN
;
A
#
# COMPACT_ATOMS: atom_id res chain seq x y z
N MET A 1 13.58 -3.21 21.08
CA MET A 1 13.18 -3.41 19.67
C MET A 1 14.42 -3.49 18.82
N GLU A 2 14.52 -4.46 17.94
CA GLU A 2 15.58 -4.49 16.92
C GLU A 2 15.32 -3.39 15.89
N SER A 3 16.36 -2.87 15.27
CA SER A 3 16.21 -1.89 14.19
C SER A 3 15.59 -2.53 12.95
N ILE A 4 14.75 -1.81 12.21
CA ILE A 4 14.23 -2.22 10.92
C ILE A 4 14.70 -1.21 9.85
N ARG A 5 15.28 -1.71 8.77
CA ARG A 5 15.69 -0.87 7.63
C ARG A 5 14.55 -0.78 6.63
N ILE A 6 14.17 0.43 6.30
CA ILE A 6 13.04 0.71 5.41
C ILE A 6 13.56 1.50 4.20
N SER A 7 13.21 1.07 3.01
CA SER A 7 13.44 1.81 1.77
C SER A 7 12.12 2.38 1.25
N ILE A 8 12.13 3.66 0.94
CA ILE A 8 10.99 4.33 0.32
C ILE A 8 11.27 4.44 -1.19
N ILE A 9 10.38 3.91 -2.00
CA ILE A 9 10.49 4.02 -3.46
C ILE A 9 9.60 5.17 -3.94
N GLN A 10 10.26 6.24 -4.38
CA GLN A 10 9.63 7.28 -5.17
C GLN A 10 9.94 7.02 -6.65
N THR A 11 8.92 6.89 -7.48
CA THR A 11 9.06 6.53 -8.89
C THR A 11 8.17 7.39 -9.77
N ASP A 12 8.58 7.56 -11.01
CA ASP A 12 7.75 8.12 -12.06
C ASP A 12 6.79 7.02 -12.54
N ILE A 13 5.53 7.12 -12.12
CA ILE A 13 4.52 6.10 -12.40
C ILE A 13 4.02 6.29 -13.84
N VAL A 14 4.13 5.24 -14.66
CA VAL A 14 3.54 5.22 -16.00
C VAL A 14 2.01 5.16 -15.86
N TRP A 15 1.33 6.21 -16.29
CA TRP A 15 -0.10 6.40 -16.10
C TRP A 15 -0.93 5.23 -16.64
N GLU A 16 -1.74 4.63 -15.76
CA GLU A 16 -2.66 3.51 -16.03
C GLU A 16 -2.02 2.27 -16.67
N ASN A 17 -0.70 2.12 -16.60
CA ASN A 17 0.04 1.01 -17.18
C ASN A 17 0.63 0.08 -16.11
N LYS A 18 -0.22 -0.82 -15.59
CA LYS A 18 0.17 -1.77 -14.54
C LYS A 18 1.37 -2.63 -14.91
N GLN A 19 1.39 -3.12 -16.14
CA GLN A 19 2.44 -4.04 -16.61
C GLN A 19 3.82 -3.36 -16.54
N GLU A 20 3.90 -2.13 -17.06
CA GLU A 20 5.17 -1.39 -17.07
C GLU A 20 5.57 -0.97 -15.65
N ASN A 21 4.63 -0.51 -14.83
CA ASN A 21 4.91 -0.16 -13.45
C ASN A 21 5.42 -1.35 -12.62
N LEU A 22 4.84 -2.54 -12.82
CA LEU A 22 5.34 -3.77 -12.19
C LEU A 22 6.73 -4.15 -12.71
N ARG A 23 7.00 -4.05 -14.02
CA ARG A 23 8.32 -4.31 -14.60
C ARG A 23 9.39 -3.42 -13.97
N LEU A 24 9.14 -2.11 -13.91
CA LEU A 24 10.05 -1.14 -13.30
C LEU A 24 10.25 -1.37 -11.79
N LEU A 25 9.18 -1.76 -11.11
CA LEU A 25 9.25 -2.09 -9.68
C LEU A 25 10.11 -3.33 -9.43
N HIS A 26 9.98 -4.36 -10.25
CA HIS A 26 10.78 -5.59 -10.11
C HIS A 26 12.29 -5.29 -10.10
N GLU A 27 12.77 -4.47 -11.02
CA GLU A 27 14.18 -4.07 -11.10
C GLU A 27 14.66 -3.37 -9.82
N LYS A 28 13.80 -2.49 -9.26
CA LYS A 28 14.10 -1.78 -8.00
C LYS A 28 14.14 -2.74 -6.81
N LEU A 29 13.15 -3.63 -6.68
CA LEU A 29 13.10 -4.61 -5.60
C LEU A 29 14.30 -5.56 -5.64
N GLN A 30 14.69 -6.00 -6.82
CA GLN A 30 15.87 -6.84 -7.00
C GLN A 30 17.15 -6.15 -6.48
N SER A 31 17.30 -4.85 -6.71
CA SER A 31 18.45 -4.07 -6.25
C SER A 31 18.48 -3.84 -4.73
N LEU A 32 17.32 -3.96 -4.07
CA LEU A 32 17.16 -3.75 -2.61
C LEU A 32 17.29 -5.04 -1.79
N ARG A 33 17.40 -6.20 -2.44
CA ARG A 33 17.55 -7.49 -1.76
C ARG A 33 18.77 -7.49 -0.84
N GLY A 34 18.56 -7.83 0.44
CA GLY A 34 19.61 -7.85 1.46
C GLY A 34 20.06 -6.49 1.98
N ILE A 35 19.55 -5.39 1.40
CA ILE A 35 19.85 -4.01 1.82
C ILE A 35 18.82 -3.52 2.86
N THR A 36 17.58 -3.86 2.67
CA THR A 36 16.44 -3.42 3.48
C THR A 36 15.56 -4.60 3.90
N GLU A 37 14.75 -4.44 4.92
CA GLU A 37 13.76 -5.43 5.37
C GLU A 37 12.35 -5.11 4.89
N MET A 38 12.08 -3.84 4.58
CA MET A 38 10.76 -3.38 4.13
C MET A 38 10.88 -2.31 3.05
N VAL A 39 9.95 -2.34 2.11
CA VAL A 39 9.84 -1.36 1.02
C VAL A 39 8.46 -0.70 1.07
N VAL A 40 8.44 0.63 1.00
CA VAL A 40 7.23 1.46 0.93
C VAL A 40 7.09 1.99 -0.49
N LEU A 41 5.98 1.63 -1.14
CA LEU A 41 5.60 2.08 -2.48
C LEU A 41 4.66 3.28 -2.41
N PRO A 42 4.48 4.05 -3.49
CA PRO A 42 3.51 5.13 -3.56
C PRO A 42 2.05 4.65 -3.44
N GLU A 43 1.15 5.60 -3.20
CA GLU A 43 -0.28 5.42 -3.37
C GLU A 43 -0.60 5.08 -4.83
N MET A 44 -1.47 4.07 -5.05
CA MET A 44 -1.85 3.56 -6.40
C MET A 44 -0.63 3.32 -7.30
N PHE A 45 0.42 2.68 -6.75
CA PHE A 45 1.74 2.52 -7.37
C PHE A 45 1.70 1.90 -8.77
N SER A 46 0.69 1.06 -9.05
CA SER A 46 0.59 0.33 -10.32
C SER A 46 -0.13 1.10 -11.42
N THR A 47 -0.86 2.17 -11.08
CA THR A 47 -1.73 2.89 -12.02
C THR A 47 -1.52 4.41 -12.04
N GLY A 48 -0.96 4.98 -10.96
CA GLY A 48 -1.12 6.38 -10.65
C GLY A 48 -2.50 6.67 -10.03
N PHE A 49 -2.70 7.89 -9.57
CA PHE A 49 -3.94 8.32 -8.90
C PHE A 49 -5.09 8.49 -9.91
N SER A 50 -5.54 7.37 -10.49
CA SER A 50 -6.59 7.32 -11.51
C SER A 50 -7.97 7.11 -10.91
N MET A 51 -8.96 7.74 -11.51
CA MET A 51 -10.39 7.58 -11.17
C MET A 51 -11.08 6.50 -12.02
N GLN A 52 -10.33 5.77 -12.86
CA GLN A 52 -10.87 4.68 -13.71
C GLN A 52 -11.04 3.37 -12.90
N SER A 53 -11.73 3.45 -11.75
CA SER A 53 -11.87 2.34 -10.80
C SER A 53 -12.43 1.06 -11.47
N LYS A 54 -13.48 1.18 -12.28
CA LYS A 54 -14.12 0.03 -12.95
C LYS A 54 -13.18 -0.72 -13.90
N MET A 55 -12.24 -0.02 -14.53
CA MET A 55 -11.34 -0.59 -15.52
C MET A 55 -10.06 -1.13 -14.89
N LEU A 56 -9.61 -0.48 -13.79
CA LEU A 56 -8.29 -0.74 -13.22
C LEU A 56 -8.32 -1.55 -11.92
N ALA A 57 -9.50 -1.75 -11.31
CA ALA A 57 -9.58 -2.45 -10.04
C ALA A 57 -9.26 -3.94 -10.17
N GLU A 58 -8.61 -4.47 -9.14
CA GLU A 58 -8.33 -5.89 -8.99
C GLU A 58 -8.77 -6.38 -7.60
N PRO A 59 -9.24 -7.63 -7.48
CA PRO A 59 -9.43 -8.24 -6.16
C PRO A 59 -8.07 -8.50 -5.48
N ASN A 60 -8.08 -8.82 -4.18
CA ASN A 60 -6.86 -9.19 -3.47
C ASN A 60 -6.15 -10.42 -4.07
N SER A 61 -6.87 -11.28 -4.79
CA SER A 61 -6.33 -12.40 -5.56
C SER A 61 -5.88 -12.02 -6.98
N GLY A 62 -5.95 -10.74 -7.34
CA GLY A 62 -5.59 -10.24 -8.67
C GLY A 62 -4.08 -10.33 -8.97
N ALA A 63 -3.75 -10.07 -10.23
CA ALA A 63 -2.39 -10.23 -10.73
C ALA A 63 -1.37 -9.35 -9.99
N THR A 64 -1.73 -8.10 -9.67
CA THR A 64 -0.85 -7.17 -8.98
C THR A 64 -0.43 -7.72 -7.61
N ILE A 65 -1.37 -8.05 -6.74
CA ILE A 65 -1.08 -8.54 -5.39
C ILE A 65 -0.41 -9.91 -5.43
N THR A 66 -0.87 -10.81 -6.30
CA THR A 66 -0.23 -12.13 -6.47
C THR A 66 1.25 -12.02 -6.87
N THR A 67 1.56 -11.11 -7.80
CA THR A 67 2.94 -10.84 -8.21
C THR A 67 3.78 -10.28 -7.06
N LEU A 68 3.24 -9.31 -6.31
CA LEU A 68 3.96 -8.73 -5.18
C LEU A 68 4.22 -9.74 -4.07
N LYS A 69 3.29 -10.66 -3.78
CA LYS A 69 3.49 -11.76 -2.81
C LYS A 69 4.64 -12.67 -3.23
N GLN A 70 4.71 -13.02 -4.51
CA GLN A 70 5.83 -13.80 -5.05
C GLN A 70 7.16 -13.06 -4.87
N TRP A 71 7.20 -11.75 -5.15
CA TRP A 71 8.41 -10.95 -5.00
C TRP A 71 8.79 -10.72 -3.53
N ALA A 72 7.82 -10.53 -2.64
CA ALA A 72 8.08 -10.45 -1.20
C ALA A 72 8.83 -11.69 -0.71
N ALA A 73 8.35 -12.88 -1.07
CA ALA A 73 9.00 -14.14 -0.74
C ALA A 73 10.36 -14.30 -1.46
N GLN A 74 10.43 -13.99 -2.76
CA GLN A 74 11.64 -14.14 -3.58
C GLN A 74 12.79 -13.24 -3.09
N PHE A 75 12.49 -11.99 -2.78
CA PHE A 75 13.50 -11.00 -2.38
C PHE A 75 13.67 -10.91 -0.86
N GLN A 76 12.85 -11.61 -0.09
CA GLN A 76 12.84 -11.57 1.39
C GLN A 76 12.61 -10.15 1.92
N LEU A 77 11.62 -9.45 1.34
CA LEU A 77 11.24 -8.07 1.66
C LEU A 77 9.77 -8.00 2.04
N ALA A 78 9.42 -7.30 3.11
CA ALA A 78 8.05 -6.83 3.26
C ALA A 78 7.79 -5.70 2.27
N ILE A 79 6.61 -5.69 1.65
CA ILE A 79 6.23 -4.69 0.64
C ILE A 79 4.89 -4.06 1.05
N CYS A 80 4.84 -2.74 1.15
CA CYS A 80 3.59 -2.01 1.38
C CYS A 80 3.42 -0.87 0.37
N GLY A 81 2.17 -0.51 0.12
CA GLY A 81 1.77 0.51 -0.84
C GLY A 81 0.26 0.58 -0.92
N SER A 82 -0.31 1.18 -1.96
CA SER A 82 -1.73 1.01 -2.26
C SER A 82 -2.00 0.78 -3.75
N TYR A 83 -3.16 0.23 -4.04
CA TYR A 83 -3.63 -0.07 -5.40
C TYR A 83 -5.15 0.14 -5.49
N ILE A 84 -5.69 0.12 -6.71
CA ILE A 84 -7.12 0.18 -6.95
C ILE A 84 -7.69 -1.23 -6.77
N ALA A 85 -8.44 -1.43 -5.68
CA ALA A 85 -9.03 -2.71 -5.33
C ALA A 85 -10.53 -2.79 -5.64
N THR A 86 -11.03 -4.00 -5.85
CA THR A 86 -12.46 -4.30 -5.91
C THR A 86 -12.83 -5.41 -4.96
N GLU A 87 -13.96 -5.25 -4.27
CA GLU A 87 -14.57 -6.26 -3.41
C GLU A 87 -16.07 -6.00 -3.30
N ASN A 88 -16.90 -7.04 -3.44
CA ASN A 88 -18.37 -6.95 -3.36
C ASN A 88 -18.97 -5.83 -4.22
N ASP A 89 -18.53 -5.73 -5.47
CA ASP A 89 -18.95 -4.70 -6.45
C ASP A 89 -18.63 -3.25 -6.04
N GLN A 90 -17.76 -3.06 -5.06
CA GLN A 90 -17.26 -1.75 -4.67
C GLN A 90 -15.77 -1.60 -5.01
N PHE A 91 -15.31 -0.37 -5.11
CA PHE A 91 -13.93 -0.02 -5.44
C PHE A 91 -13.29 0.73 -4.28
N TYR A 92 -12.02 0.45 -4.02
CA TYR A 92 -11.27 1.03 -2.90
C TYR A 92 -9.89 1.48 -3.34
N ASN A 93 -9.42 2.57 -2.75
CA ASN A 93 -7.99 2.85 -2.66
C ASN A 93 -7.47 2.04 -1.47
N ARG A 94 -6.96 0.84 -1.74
CA ARG A 94 -6.61 -0.15 -0.73
C ARG A 94 -5.11 -0.19 -0.52
N ALA A 95 -4.68 0.15 0.70
CA ALA A 95 -3.32 -0.13 1.12
C ALA A 95 -3.16 -1.63 1.41
N PHE A 96 -1.97 -2.13 1.16
CA PHE A 96 -1.56 -3.49 1.45
C PHE A 96 -0.23 -3.51 2.21
N PHE A 97 -0.04 -4.54 3.00
CA PHE A 97 1.24 -4.91 3.59
C PHE A 97 1.42 -6.41 3.43
N LEU A 98 2.46 -6.80 2.72
CA LEU A 98 2.74 -8.20 2.38
C LEU A 98 4.07 -8.58 2.98
N THR A 99 4.12 -9.69 3.73
CA THR A 99 5.36 -10.19 4.33
C THR A 99 6.01 -11.26 3.47
N PRO A 100 7.33 -11.47 3.59
CA PRO A 100 8.03 -12.57 2.91
C PRO A 100 7.49 -13.95 3.31
N GLU A 101 6.93 -14.07 4.51
CA GLU A 101 6.35 -15.30 5.07
C GLU A 101 4.95 -15.61 4.51
N GLY A 102 4.35 -14.65 3.75
CA GLY A 102 3.07 -14.82 3.08
C GLY A 102 1.87 -14.24 3.84
N GLU A 103 2.09 -13.53 4.94
CA GLU A 103 1.02 -12.78 5.61
C GLU A 103 0.63 -11.56 4.75
N GLU A 104 -0.64 -11.25 4.76
CA GLU A 104 -1.21 -10.14 3.99
C GLU A 104 -2.20 -9.34 4.83
N PHE A 105 -2.04 -8.02 4.84
CA PHE A 105 -2.87 -7.09 5.58
C PHE A 105 -3.38 -6.00 4.63
N TYR A 106 -4.63 -5.57 4.81
CA TYR A 106 -5.28 -4.60 3.94
C TYR A 106 -5.97 -3.51 4.73
N TYR A 107 -5.90 -2.28 4.20
CA TYR A 107 -6.54 -1.10 4.74
C TYR A 107 -7.21 -0.31 3.62
N ASP A 108 -8.50 -0.08 3.70
CA ASP A 108 -9.21 0.78 2.76
C ASP A 108 -9.16 2.22 3.25
N LYS A 109 -8.69 3.11 2.40
CA LYS A 109 -8.53 4.54 2.70
C LYS A 109 -9.80 5.13 3.31
N ARG A 110 -9.67 5.71 4.50
CA ARG A 110 -10.81 6.28 5.23
C ARG A 110 -11.26 7.62 4.66
N HIS A 111 -10.30 8.50 4.37
CA HIS A 111 -10.59 9.86 3.93
C HIS A 111 -10.25 10.03 2.46
N LEU A 112 -11.28 10.01 1.62
CA LEU A 112 -11.15 10.16 0.18
C LEU A 112 -10.91 11.62 -0.18
N PHE A 113 -10.02 11.85 -1.15
CA PHE A 113 -9.64 13.19 -1.60
C PHE A 113 -10.71 13.80 -2.50
N ARG A 114 -11.60 14.60 -1.92
CA ARG A 114 -12.77 15.17 -2.61
C ARG A 114 -12.39 16.08 -3.77
N MET A 115 -11.31 16.86 -3.64
CA MET A 115 -10.84 17.73 -4.73
C MET A 115 -10.37 16.94 -5.95
N GLY A 116 -9.91 15.72 -5.78
CA GLY A 116 -9.61 14.77 -6.86
C GLY A 116 -10.80 13.92 -7.29
N ARG A 117 -12.01 14.19 -6.79
CA ARG A 117 -13.24 13.44 -7.09
C ARG A 117 -13.17 11.96 -6.68
N GLU A 118 -12.25 11.60 -5.79
CA GLU A 118 -12.03 10.22 -5.36
C GLU A 118 -13.32 9.60 -4.80
N ALA A 119 -14.11 10.36 -4.04
CA ALA A 119 -15.36 9.91 -3.44
C ALA A 119 -16.50 9.59 -4.45
N GLU A 120 -16.35 9.96 -5.72
CA GLU A 120 -17.29 9.60 -6.77
C GLU A 120 -16.99 8.22 -7.39
N HIS A 121 -15.79 7.70 -7.17
CA HIS A 121 -15.27 6.49 -7.81
C HIS A 121 -14.89 5.39 -6.83
N PHE A 122 -14.66 5.73 -5.56
CA PHE A 122 -14.21 4.81 -4.52
C PHE A 122 -15.07 4.90 -3.27
N SER A 123 -15.15 3.80 -2.57
CA SER A 123 -15.78 3.71 -1.24
C SER A 123 -14.74 3.94 -0.15
N ALA A 124 -15.15 4.62 0.92
CA ALA A 124 -14.29 4.81 2.08
C ALA A 124 -14.28 3.57 2.98
N GLY A 125 -13.13 3.25 3.55
CA GLY A 125 -13.01 2.28 4.62
C GLY A 125 -13.53 2.80 5.96
N ASP A 126 -13.67 1.92 6.93
CA ASP A 126 -14.16 2.24 8.28
C ASP A 126 -13.31 1.67 9.41
N LYS A 127 -12.27 0.89 9.07
CA LYS A 127 -11.41 0.20 10.05
C LYS A 127 -9.98 0.67 9.92
N ARG A 128 -9.36 0.97 11.06
CA ARG A 128 -7.93 1.23 11.14
C ARG A 128 -7.18 -0.10 11.27
N LEU A 129 -5.98 -0.16 10.70
CA LEU A 129 -5.15 -1.35 10.69
C LEU A 129 -3.85 -1.07 11.45
N ILE A 130 -3.54 -1.94 12.42
CA ILE A 130 -2.23 -2.01 13.07
C ILE A 130 -1.63 -3.37 12.72
N ILE A 131 -0.43 -3.35 12.17
CA ILE A 131 0.25 -4.53 11.63
C ILE A 131 1.43 -4.89 12.53
N PRO A 132 1.44 -6.06 13.19
CA PRO A 132 2.63 -6.54 13.88
C PRO A 132 3.64 -7.08 12.86
N TYR A 133 4.84 -6.49 12.84
CA TYR A 133 5.91 -6.95 11.97
C TYR A 133 7.28 -6.78 12.63
N ARG A 134 8.04 -7.85 12.80
CA ARG A 134 9.40 -7.86 13.39
C ARG A 134 9.50 -7.13 14.74
N GLY A 135 8.50 -7.28 15.60
CA GLY A 135 8.44 -6.62 16.92
C GLY A 135 8.03 -5.15 16.88
N TRP A 136 7.64 -4.61 15.72
CA TRP A 136 7.07 -3.29 15.52
C TRP A 136 5.55 -3.41 15.28
N ASN A 137 4.81 -2.46 15.83
CA ASN A 137 3.41 -2.26 15.50
C ASN A 137 3.32 -1.10 14.49
N ILE A 138 2.87 -1.37 13.28
CA ILE A 138 2.87 -0.42 12.16
C ILE A 138 1.44 0.02 11.86
N CYS A 139 1.17 1.32 11.93
CA CYS A 139 -0.06 1.91 11.43
C CYS A 139 0.13 2.33 9.98
N LEU A 140 -0.62 1.72 9.05
CA LEU A 140 -0.55 2.01 7.63
C LEU A 140 -1.79 2.76 7.17
N LEU A 141 -1.58 3.96 6.62
CA LEU A 141 -2.62 4.87 6.16
C LEU A 141 -2.30 5.37 4.73
N VAL A 142 -3.26 6.06 4.10
CA VAL A 142 -3.15 6.50 2.71
C VAL A 142 -3.34 8.00 2.58
N CYS A 143 -2.30 8.69 2.14
CA CYS A 143 -2.25 10.05 1.60
C CYS A 143 -3.14 11.05 2.38
N TYR A 144 -4.35 11.32 1.93
CA TYR A 144 -5.26 12.32 2.49
C TYR A 144 -5.68 12.03 3.94
N ASP A 145 -5.53 10.78 4.43
CA ASP A 145 -5.73 10.46 5.85
C ASP A 145 -4.83 11.32 6.77
N LEU A 146 -3.68 11.79 6.25
CA LEU A 146 -2.77 12.70 6.96
C LEU A 146 -3.46 13.99 7.45
N ARG A 147 -4.48 14.45 6.74
CA ARG A 147 -5.24 15.67 7.09
C ARG A 147 -6.20 15.47 8.26
N PHE A 148 -6.33 14.24 8.73
CA PHE A 148 -7.27 13.86 9.79
C PHE A 148 -6.54 13.24 10.99
N PRO A 149 -5.81 14.06 11.80
CA PRO A 149 -4.94 13.55 12.87
C PRO A 149 -5.69 12.76 13.95
N VAL A 150 -6.99 12.95 14.10
CA VAL A 150 -7.82 12.15 15.00
C VAL A 150 -7.85 10.68 14.56
N TRP A 151 -7.81 10.42 13.23
CA TRP A 151 -7.79 9.06 12.69
C TRP A 151 -6.45 8.35 12.88
N SER A 152 -5.35 9.09 12.77
CA SER A 152 -4.01 8.55 12.96
C SER A 152 -3.50 8.63 14.41
N ARG A 153 -4.30 9.16 15.32
CA ARG A 153 -3.89 9.35 16.71
C ARG A 153 -3.45 8.03 17.33
N ASN A 154 -2.24 8.02 17.90
CA ASN A 154 -1.72 6.88 18.65
C ASN A 154 -2.36 6.84 20.03
N VAL A 155 -3.43 6.07 20.17
CA VAL A 155 -4.16 5.90 21.42
C VAL A 155 -3.56 4.73 22.17
N ASN A 156 -3.21 4.94 23.44
CA ASN A 156 -2.62 3.90 24.30
C ASN A 156 -1.33 3.25 23.74
N ASN A 157 -0.55 3.98 22.95
CA ASN A 157 0.68 3.48 22.30
C ASN A 157 0.47 2.19 21.49
N GLU A 158 -0.61 2.13 20.73
CA GLU A 158 -0.99 0.96 19.94
C GLU A 158 -0.10 0.69 18.72
N TYR A 159 0.70 1.70 18.28
CA TYR A 159 1.69 1.53 17.22
C TYR A 159 2.99 2.26 17.53
N ASP A 160 4.08 1.79 16.92
CA ASP A 160 5.43 2.33 17.04
C ASP A 160 5.85 3.10 15.80
N LEU A 161 5.29 2.76 14.64
CA LEU A 161 5.61 3.32 13.32
C LEU A 161 4.33 3.72 12.60
N LEU A 162 4.30 4.94 12.06
CA LEU A 162 3.21 5.45 11.24
C LEU A 162 3.70 5.64 9.79
N ILE A 163 3.02 5.02 8.85
CA ILE A 163 3.31 5.12 7.41
C ILE A 163 2.11 5.71 6.69
N TYR A 164 2.36 6.74 5.88
CA TYR A 164 1.41 7.24 4.90
C TYR A 164 1.96 6.97 3.51
N VAL A 165 1.31 6.10 2.74
CA VAL A 165 1.61 5.96 1.32
C VAL A 165 0.91 7.08 0.56
N ALA A 166 1.63 7.78 -0.33
CA ALA A 166 1.12 8.94 -1.05
C ALA A 166 1.64 8.97 -2.50
N ASN A 167 0.91 9.68 -3.36
CA ASN A 167 1.28 9.96 -4.74
C ASN A 167 1.34 11.48 -4.97
#